data_610da972eaaaef7efb042b0733f7b97f
#
_entry.id   610da972eaaaef7efb042b0733f7b97f
#
_cell.length_a   1.000
_cell.length_b   1.000
_cell.length_c   1.000
_cell.angle_alpha   90.00
_cell.angle_beta   90.00
_cell.angle_gamma   90.00
#
_symmetry.space_group_name_H-M   'P 1'
#
loop_
_entity.id
_entity.type
_entity.pdbx_description
1 polymer ?
#
loop_
_entity_poly.entity_id
_entity_poly.type
_entity_poly.pdbx_seq_one_letter_code
_entity_poly.pdbx_strand_id
1 'polypeptide(L)' 'MVAVSLKNLQLKRPAEKVAMDVKNEYITVEQAKADYGVLVDPETFKVLGLTEERQKAEK' A
#
# COMPACT_ATOMS: atom_id res chain seq x y z
N MET A 1 21.31 -4.73 -5.32
CA MET A 1 20.81 -5.50 -4.65
C MET A 1 19.91 -5.05 -3.73
N VAL A 2 20.30 -4.28 -2.97
CA VAL A 2 19.49 -3.80 -1.97
C VAL A 2 18.27 -3.13 -2.47
N ALA A 3 18.35 -2.51 -3.57
CA ALA A 3 17.21 -1.81 -4.11
C ALA A 3 16.07 -2.73 -4.47
N VAL A 4 16.33 -3.97 -4.38
CA VAL A 4 15.29 -4.92 -4.70
C VAL A 4 14.00 -4.71 -3.94
N SER A 5 14.12 -4.34 -2.69
CA SER A 5 12.92 -4.20 -1.89
C SER A 5 12.00 -3.13 -2.44
N LEU A 6 12.53 -2.11 -3.06
CA LEU A 6 11.70 -1.06 -3.61
C LEU A 6 10.93 -1.52 -4.81
N LYS A 7 11.44 -2.52 -5.50
CA LYS A 7 10.76 -2.99 -6.69
C LYS A 7 9.51 -3.75 -6.38
N ASN A 8 9.36 -4.16 -5.15
CA ASN A 8 8.20 -4.95 -4.79
C ASN A 8 6.95 -4.12 -4.53
N LEU A 9 7.10 -2.81 -4.50
CA LEU A 9 5.93 -1.97 -4.29
C LEU A 9 5.09 -1.92 -5.57
N GLN A 10 3.81 -2.17 -5.41
CA GLN A 10 2.89 -2.15 -6.54
C GLN A 10 2.34 -0.75 -6.71
N LEU A 11 3.08 0.07 -7.41
CA LEU A 11 2.71 1.48 -7.55
C LEU A 11 1.65 1.74 -8.60
N LYS A 12 1.37 0.76 -9.42
CA LYS A 12 0.37 0.95 -10.46
C LYS A 12 -1.05 1.01 -9.91
N ARG A 13 -1.24 0.46 -8.73
CA ARG A 13 -2.58 0.41 -8.16
C ARG A 13 -2.83 1.64 -7.30
N PRO A 14 -3.89 2.41 -7.57
CA PRO A 14 -4.19 3.59 -6.76
C PRO A 14 -4.46 3.22 -5.31
N ALA A 15 -4.13 4.15 -4.42
CA ALA A 15 -4.32 3.90 -3.00
C ALA A 15 -5.78 3.57 -2.67
N GLU A 16 -6.70 4.23 -3.34
CA GLU A 16 -8.12 3.98 -3.10
C GLU A 16 -8.51 2.55 -3.42
N LYS A 17 -7.94 2.03 -4.50
CA LYS A 17 -8.24 0.65 -4.87
C LYS A 17 -7.64 -0.33 -3.89
N VAL A 18 -6.46 0.00 -3.37
CA VAL A 18 -5.83 -0.85 -2.37
C VAL A 18 -6.68 -0.88 -1.10
N ALA A 19 -7.20 0.28 -0.70
CA ALA A 19 -8.07 0.33 0.47
C ALA A 19 -9.33 -0.50 0.25
N MET A 20 -9.86 -0.47 -0.97
CA MET A 20 -11.03 -1.27 -1.28
C MET A 20 -10.70 -2.76 -1.22
N ASP A 21 -9.52 -3.14 -1.66
CA ASP A 21 -9.11 -4.54 -1.59
C ASP A 21 -9.05 -5.01 -0.13
N VAL A 22 -8.59 -4.13 0.75
CA VAL A 22 -8.56 -4.45 2.18
C VAL A 22 -9.99 -4.60 2.69
N LYS A 23 -10.86 -3.69 2.30
CA LYS A 23 -12.24 -3.73 2.75
C LYS A 23 -12.92 -5.02 2.30
N ASN A 24 -12.60 -5.47 1.10
CA ASN A 24 -13.18 -6.70 0.56
C ASN A 24 -12.41 -7.94 0.98
N GLU A 25 -11.40 -7.75 1.86
CA GLU A 25 -10.64 -8.86 2.42
C GLU A 25 -9.82 -9.62 1.38
N TYR A 26 -9.51 -8.99 0.28
CA TYR A 26 -8.59 -9.59 -0.66
C TYR A 26 -7.16 -9.53 -0.14
N ILE A 27 -6.84 -8.50 0.62
CA ILE A 27 -5.52 -8.36 1.22
C ILE A 27 -5.71 -7.80 2.62
N THR A 28 -4.67 -7.94 3.45
CA THR A 28 -4.74 -7.41 4.80
C THR A 28 -4.17 -6.00 4.83
N VAL A 29 -4.42 -5.30 5.94
CA VAL A 29 -3.86 -3.95 6.13
C VAL A 29 -2.34 -4.01 6.05
N GLU A 30 -1.75 -5.04 6.68
CA GLU A 30 -0.30 -5.18 6.66
C GLU A 30 0.21 -5.45 5.25
N GLN A 31 -0.54 -6.22 4.49
CA GLN A 31 -0.13 -6.51 3.13
C GLN A 31 -0.22 -5.27 2.26
N ALA A 32 -1.25 -4.46 2.47
CA ALA A 32 -1.36 -3.21 1.73
C ALA A 32 -0.15 -2.32 2.01
N LYS A 33 0.28 -2.30 3.26
CA LYS A 33 1.44 -1.50 3.63
C LYS A 33 2.72 -2.05 3.02
N ALA A 34 2.88 -3.37 3.07
CA ALA A 34 4.13 -3.99 2.59
C ALA A 34 4.20 -4.04 1.08
N ASP A 35 3.09 -4.42 0.44
CA ASP A 35 3.11 -4.64 -1.00
C ASP A 35 2.84 -3.39 -1.80
N TYR A 36 1.95 -2.54 -1.29
CA TYR A 36 1.54 -1.34 -2.04
C TYR A 36 1.98 -0.05 -1.40
N GLY A 37 2.49 -0.12 -0.18
CA GLY A 37 2.91 1.09 0.50
C GLY A 37 1.76 2.01 0.86
N VAL A 38 0.58 1.45 1.09
CA VAL A 38 -0.60 2.23 1.42
C VAL A 38 -1.01 1.94 2.85
N LEU A 39 -1.24 3.00 3.61
CA LEU A 39 -1.68 2.88 4.99
C LEU A 39 -3.20 2.93 5.01
N VAL A 40 -3.82 1.86 5.45
CA VAL A 40 -5.27 1.74 5.47
C VAL A 40 -5.75 1.56 6.90
N ASP A 41 -6.82 2.26 7.25
CA ASP A 41 -7.40 2.14 8.57
C ASP A 41 -8.07 0.77 8.71
N PRO A 42 -7.73 0.01 9.76
CA PRO A 42 -8.30 -1.33 9.92
C PRO A 42 -9.77 -1.33 10.31
N GLU A 43 -10.30 -0.17 10.71
CA GLU A 43 -11.70 -0.11 11.09
C GLU A 43 -12.57 0.51 10.02
N THR A 44 -12.14 1.61 9.44
CA THR A 44 -12.94 2.29 8.43
C THR A 44 -12.50 1.94 7.01
N PHE A 45 -11.34 1.32 6.87
CA PHE A 45 -10.80 0.94 5.56
C PHE A 45 -10.57 2.14 4.66
N LYS A 46 -10.22 3.25 5.26
CA LYS A 46 -9.90 4.44 4.50
C LYS A 46 -8.41 4.62 4.40
N VAL A 47 -7.97 5.28 3.35
CA VAL A 47 -6.55 5.54 3.16
C VAL A 47 -6.10 6.56 4.18
N LEU A 48 -5.14 6.17 5.02
CA LEU A 48 -4.57 7.07 6.00
C LEU A 48 -3.40 7.85 5.42
N GLY A 49 -2.74 7.27 4.43
CA GLY A 49 -1.57 7.90 3.84
C GLY A 49 -0.75 6.88 3.09
N LEU A 50 0.45 7.27 2.73
CA LEU A 50 1.36 6.39 2.02
C LEU A 50 2.62 6.22 2.84
N THR A 51 3.27 5.06 2.70
CA THR A 51 4.51 4.83 3.40
C THR A 51 5.61 5.70 2.79
N GLU A 52 6.67 5.90 3.54
CA GLU A 52 7.78 6.69 3.03
C GLU A 52 8.38 6.06 1.79
N GLU A 53 8.44 4.74 1.78
CA GLU A 53 9.02 4.03 0.66
C GLU A 53 8.25 4.32 -0.62
N ARG A 54 6.92 4.29 -0.54
CA ARG A 54 6.13 4.58 -1.72
C ARG A 54 6.24 6.04 -2.13
N GLN A 55 6.27 6.93 -1.16
CA GLN A 55 6.42 8.34 -1.46
C GLN A 55 7.71 8.60 -2.20
N LYS A 56 8.80 7.95 -1.78
CA LYS A 56 10.07 8.12 -2.44
C LYS A 56 10.04 7.51 -3.83
N ALA A 57 9.38 6.37 -3.97
CA ALA A 57 9.36 5.68 -5.26
C ALA A 57 8.54 6.44 -6.29
N GLU A 58 7.53 7.19 -5.83
CA GLU A 58 6.69 7.93 -6.75
C GLU A 58 7.35 9.21 -7.25
N LYS A 59 8.45 9.58 -6.63
CA LYS A 59 9.17 10.72 -7.13
C LYS A 59 10.06 10.34 -8.27
#